data_42ab12854cca9ab830fe4ce371f551d4
#
_entry.id   42ab12854cca9ab830fe4ce371f551d4
#
_cell.length_a   1.000
_cell.length_b   1.000
_cell.length_c   1.000
_cell.angle_alpha   90.00
_cell.angle_beta   90.00
_cell.angle_gamma   90.00
#
_symmetry.space_group_name_H-M   'P 1'
#
loop_
_entity.id
_entity.type
_entity.pdbx_description
1 polymer ?
#
loop_
_entity_poly.entity_id
_entity_poly.type
_entity_poly.pdbx_seq_one_letter_code
_entity_poly.pdbx_strand_id
1 'polypeptide(L)'
;MAGDAEDRRMISAFLDAQAAESGAARNTLLAYGRDLADFTGWLAGRDLGLRAMTRENVEEYLTHCDDLGLSRATRARRLSAIRQWTRFALEEGWREDDPAGRIAGPGRAQRLPKTLSRDEVQAMLDALPRLGRTEVERRRNLALFEMAYATGMRVSELVTLPVTACRGNPALLLIRGKGGKERMVPLNDPARDALAGWLSLRDNAPPDTTLGRLVAGRGGRWLFPASSREGHLTRQAVNQLLNQLALLANVDPARVSPHVIRHAFATHLLEGGADLRAIQSLLGHADLGTTEIYTHVMDHRMRDLVMNHHPLARPDSGTEPEG
;
A
#
# COMPACT_ATOMS: atom_id res chain seq x y z
N MET A 1 -33.87 -10.31 -18.31
CA MET A 1 -34.03 -8.86 -18.03
C MET A 1 -34.56 -8.57 -16.61
N ALA A 2 -35.57 -9.27 -16.07
CA ALA A 2 -36.01 -9.07 -14.68
C ALA A 2 -34.97 -9.49 -13.64
N GLY A 3 -34.28 -10.61 -13.82
CA GLY A 3 -33.24 -11.13 -12.91
C GLY A 3 -32.04 -10.20 -12.76
N ASP A 4 -31.58 -9.55 -13.82
CA ASP A 4 -30.44 -8.63 -13.80
C ASP A 4 -30.71 -7.36 -12.95
N ALA A 5 -31.94 -6.88 -12.90
CA ALA A 5 -32.34 -5.76 -12.06
C ALA A 5 -32.46 -6.15 -10.57
N GLU A 6 -32.85 -7.40 -10.30
CA GLU A 6 -32.91 -7.93 -8.94
C GLU A 6 -31.51 -8.19 -8.39
N ASP A 7 -30.64 -8.84 -9.15
CA ASP A 7 -29.25 -9.10 -8.77
C ASP A 7 -28.50 -7.80 -8.47
N ARG A 8 -28.67 -6.76 -9.28
CA ARG A 8 -28.09 -5.43 -9.01
C ARG A 8 -28.57 -4.82 -7.72
N ARG A 9 -29.87 -4.95 -7.38
CA ARG A 9 -30.42 -4.44 -6.11
C ARG A 9 -29.85 -5.22 -4.92
N MET A 10 -29.76 -6.53 -5.01
CA MET A 10 -29.15 -7.36 -3.96
C MET A 10 -27.68 -7.06 -3.75
N ILE A 11 -26.91 -6.85 -4.83
CA ILE A 11 -25.50 -6.43 -4.72
C ILE A 11 -25.38 -5.07 -4.05
N SER A 12 -26.23 -4.08 -4.42
CA SER A 12 -26.20 -2.75 -3.79
C SER A 12 -26.46 -2.85 -2.30
N ALA A 13 -27.52 -3.54 -1.89
CA ALA A 13 -27.86 -3.74 -0.47
C ALA A 13 -26.74 -4.41 0.32
N PHE A 14 -26.09 -5.44 -0.25
CA PHE A 14 -24.91 -6.07 0.34
C PHE A 14 -23.74 -5.09 0.51
N LEU A 15 -23.44 -4.27 -0.50
CA LEU A 15 -22.35 -3.29 -0.42
C LEU A 15 -22.64 -2.20 0.60
N ASP A 16 -23.91 -1.77 0.71
CA ASP A 16 -24.34 -0.78 1.70
C ASP A 16 -24.24 -1.34 3.13
N ALA A 17 -24.65 -2.59 3.35
CA ALA A 17 -24.49 -3.29 4.64
C ALA A 17 -23.01 -3.46 4.99
N GLN A 18 -22.17 -3.89 4.04
CA GLN A 18 -20.72 -3.99 4.27
C GLN A 18 -20.06 -2.64 4.61
N ALA A 19 -20.57 -1.55 4.04
CA ALA A 19 -20.10 -0.20 4.38
C ALA A 19 -20.50 0.21 5.81
N ALA A 20 -21.75 -0.06 6.19
CA ALA A 20 -22.34 0.38 7.46
C ALA A 20 -21.87 -0.48 8.64
N GLU A 21 -21.90 -1.80 8.52
CA GLU A 21 -21.70 -2.73 9.64
C GLU A 21 -20.26 -3.20 9.78
N SER A 22 -19.61 -3.52 8.66
CA SER A 22 -18.24 -4.06 8.67
C SER A 22 -17.16 -2.99 8.52
N GLY A 23 -17.52 -1.72 8.35
CA GLY A 23 -16.57 -0.63 8.12
C GLY A 23 -15.64 -0.91 6.92
N ALA A 24 -16.13 -1.64 5.91
CA ALA A 24 -15.32 -2.06 4.76
C ALA A 24 -14.76 -0.85 4.01
N ALA A 25 -13.47 -0.90 3.68
CA ALA A 25 -12.83 0.19 2.97
C ALA A 25 -13.47 0.39 1.59
N ARG A 26 -13.65 1.64 1.16
CA ARG A 26 -14.22 2.00 -0.16
C ARG A 26 -13.64 1.18 -1.32
N ASN A 27 -12.33 0.93 -1.33
CA ASN A 27 -11.70 0.13 -2.38
C ASN A 27 -12.12 -1.35 -2.34
N THR A 28 -12.39 -1.90 -1.16
CA THR A 28 -12.93 -3.27 -0.99
C THR A 28 -14.34 -3.35 -1.55
N LEU A 29 -15.21 -2.38 -1.22
CA LEU A 29 -16.57 -2.29 -1.75
C LEU A 29 -16.58 -2.18 -3.28
N LEU A 30 -15.75 -1.30 -3.85
CA LEU A 30 -15.59 -1.15 -5.30
C LEU A 30 -15.05 -2.42 -5.98
N ALA A 31 -14.17 -3.18 -5.31
CA ALA A 31 -13.67 -4.44 -5.83
C ALA A 31 -14.75 -5.52 -5.78
N TYR A 32 -15.44 -5.66 -4.66
CA TYR A 32 -16.54 -6.63 -4.52
C TYR A 32 -17.70 -6.34 -5.49
N GLY A 33 -18.07 -5.06 -5.64
CA GLY A 33 -19.11 -4.69 -6.60
C GLY A 33 -18.76 -5.08 -8.04
N ARG A 34 -17.51 -4.86 -8.47
CA ARG A 34 -17.03 -5.30 -9.81
C ARG A 34 -16.98 -6.82 -9.95
N ASP A 35 -16.51 -7.52 -8.91
CA ASP A 35 -16.40 -8.97 -8.93
C ASP A 35 -17.78 -9.66 -8.98
N LEU A 36 -18.74 -9.15 -8.21
CA LEU A 36 -20.11 -9.63 -8.22
C LEU A 36 -20.85 -9.29 -9.52
N ALA A 37 -20.62 -8.10 -10.10
CA ALA A 37 -21.18 -7.75 -11.41
C ALA A 37 -20.65 -8.63 -12.54
N ASP A 38 -19.36 -8.99 -12.52
CA ASP A 38 -18.76 -9.94 -13.46
C ASP A 38 -19.38 -11.34 -13.29
N PHE A 39 -19.53 -11.81 -12.05
CA PHE A 39 -20.15 -13.09 -11.74
C PHE A 39 -21.62 -13.16 -12.17
N THR A 40 -22.43 -12.15 -11.89
CA THR A 40 -23.83 -12.10 -12.32
C THR A 40 -23.96 -12.05 -13.85
N GLY A 41 -23.07 -11.35 -14.54
CA GLY A 41 -23.00 -11.37 -16.01
C GLY A 41 -22.73 -12.76 -16.56
N TRP A 42 -21.85 -13.53 -15.91
CA TRP A 42 -21.55 -14.91 -16.27
C TRP A 42 -22.75 -15.87 -15.99
N LEU A 43 -23.44 -15.68 -14.86
CA LEU A 43 -24.67 -16.42 -14.52
C LEU A 43 -25.80 -16.10 -15.51
N ALA A 44 -25.99 -14.84 -15.87
CA ALA A 44 -27.03 -14.42 -16.82
C ALA A 44 -26.87 -15.09 -18.19
N GLY A 45 -25.64 -15.35 -18.65
CA GLY A 45 -25.37 -16.13 -19.85
C GLY A 45 -25.80 -17.61 -19.76
N ARG A 46 -26.28 -18.05 -18.59
CA ARG A 46 -26.80 -19.37 -18.29
C ARG A 46 -28.27 -19.36 -17.82
N ASP A 47 -28.94 -18.25 -18.01
CA ASP A 47 -30.30 -17.99 -17.52
C ASP A 47 -30.44 -18.15 -16.00
N LEU A 48 -29.35 -17.89 -15.24
CA LEU A 48 -29.30 -17.96 -13.78
C LEU A 48 -29.09 -16.57 -13.16
N GLY A 49 -29.54 -16.42 -11.91
CA GLY A 49 -29.26 -15.27 -11.06
C GLY A 49 -28.69 -15.70 -9.72
N LEU A 50 -28.33 -14.72 -8.89
CA LEU A 50 -27.69 -14.95 -7.58
C LEU A 50 -28.54 -15.80 -6.62
N ARG A 51 -29.86 -15.75 -6.71
CA ARG A 51 -30.75 -16.58 -5.87
C ARG A 51 -30.71 -18.06 -6.25
N ALA A 52 -30.58 -18.36 -7.53
CA ALA A 52 -30.68 -19.73 -8.06
C ALA A 52 -29.31 -20.40 -8.22
N MET A 53 -28.21 -19.69 -8.07
CA MET A 53 -26.87 -20.26 -8.24
C MET A 53 -26.62 -21.39 -7.25
N THR A 54 -25.92 -22.42 -7.73
CA THR A 54 -25.49 -23.57 -6.94
C THR A 54 -24.00 -23.51 -6.65
N ARG A 55 -23.50 -24.45 -5.86
CA ARG A 55 -22.07 -24.63 -5.62
C ARG A 55 -21.32 -24.90 -6.92
N GLU A 56 -21.88 -25.76 -7.75
CA GLU A 56 -21.30 -26.12 -9.03
C GLU A 56 -21.13 -24.90 -9.93
N ASN A 57 -22.10 -23.99 -9.95
CA ASN A 57 -21.99 -22.74 -10.72
C ASN A 57 -20.82 -21.85 -10.23
N VAL A 58 -20.58 -21.80 -8.93
CA VAL A 58 -19.43 -21.05 -8.40
C VAL A 58 -18.11 -21.72 -8.78
N GLU A 59 -18.03 -23.06 -8.71
CA GLU A 59 -16.85 -23.83 -9.12
C GLU A 59 -16.58 -23.69 -10.62
N GLU A 60 -17.61 -23.79 -11.48
CA GLU A 60 -17.51 -23.56 -12.92
C GLU A 60 -17.05 -22.13 -13.25
N TYR A 61 -17.57 -21.11 -12.54
CA TYR A 61 -17.12 -19.74 -12.72
C TYR A 61 -15.65 -19.57 -12.37
N LEU A 62 -15.16 -20.20 -11.30
CA LEU A 62 -13.75 -20.16 -10.94
C LEU A 62 -12.86 -20.86 -11.97
N THR A 63 -13.33 -21.95 -12.58
CA THR A 63 -12.67 -22.61 -13.70
C THR A 63 -12.64 -21.69 -14.92
N HIS A 64 -13.77 -21.08 -15.27
CA HIS A 64 -13.83 -20.08 -16.34
C HIS A 64 -12.87 -18.92 -16.12
N CYS A 65 -12.73 -18.43 -14.88
CA CYS A 65 -11.73 -17.41 -14.53
C CYS A 65 -10.29 -17.91 -14.74
N ASP A 66 -10.01 -19.20 -14.54
CA ASP A 66 -8.69 -19.80 -14.81
C ASP A 66 -8.41 -19.88 -16.30
N ASP A 67 -9.38 -20.34 -17.08
CA ASP A 67 -9.31 -20.44 -18.55
C ASP A 67 -9.07 -19.08 -19.21
N LEU A 68 -9.62 -18.00 -18.61
CA LEU A 68 -9.33 -16.63 -19.01
C LEU A 68 -7.94 -16.13 -18.58
N GLY A 69 -7.12 -16.96 -17.94
CA GLY A 69 -5.78 -16.61 -17.49
C GLY A 69 -5.74 -15.65 -16.31
N LEU A 70 -6.83 -15.50 -15.54
CA LEU A 70 -6.85 -14.61 -14.39
C LEU A 70 -5.93 -15.10 -13.28
N SER A 71 -5.20 -14.17 -12.66
CA SER A 71 -4.26 -14.50 -11.60
C SER A 71 -4.95 -15.20 -10.41
N ARG A 72 -4.23 -16.08 -9.71
CA ARG A 72 -4.73 -16.74 -8.49
C ARG A 72 -5.25 -15.73 -7.45
N ALA A 73 -4.60 -14.57 -7.32
CA ALA A 73 -5.04 -13.52 -6.40
C ALA A 73 -6.39 -12.93 -6.81
N THR A 74 -6.61 -12.73 -8.12
CA THR A 74 -7.90 -12.24 -8.66
C THR A 74 -8.99 -13.27 -8.41
N ARG A 75 -8.74 -14.56 -8.69
CA ARG A 75 -9.70 -15.64 -8.45
C ARG A 75 -10.04 -15.80 -6.96
N ALA A 76 -9.04 -15.73 -6.08
CA ALA A 76 -9.24 -15.74 -4.62
C ALA A 76 -10.09 -14.56 -4.13
N ARG A 77 -9.88 -13.36 -4.70
CA ARG A 77 -10.69 -12.18 -4.37
C ARG A 77 -12.12 -12.32 -4.87
N ARG A 78 -12.33 -12.82 -6.10
CA ARG A 78 -13.68 -13.09 -6.66
C ARG A 78 -14.44 -14.09 -5.80
N LEU A 79 -13.80 -15.20 -5.42
CA LEU A 79 -14.41 -16.17 -4.50
C LEU A 79 -14.72 -15.54 -3.13
N SER A 80 -13.84 -14.67 -2.62
CA SER A 80 -14.11 -13.97 -1.36
C SER A 80 -15.35 -13.06 -1.46
N ALA A 81 -15.52 -12.33 -2.57
CA ALA A 81 -16.69 -11.49 -2.80
C ALA A 81 -17.98 -12.34 -2.86
N ILE A 82 -17.97 -13.46 -3.59
CA ILE A 82 -19.09 -14.39 -3.69
C ILE A 82 -19.44 -14.95 -2.32
N ARG A 83 -18.46 -15.42 -1.53
CA ARG A 83 -18.69 -15.95 -0.18
C ARG A 83 -19.29 -14.93 0.78
N GLN A 84 -18.79 -13.69 0.75
CA GLN A 84 -19.35 -12.64 1.61
C GLN A 84 -20.79 -12.33 1.21
N TRP A 85 -21.08 -12.33 -0.10
CA TRP A 85 -22.43 -12.13 -0.59
C TRP A 85 -23.36 -13.29 -0.21
N THR A 86 -22.95 -14.58 -0.38
CA THR A 86 -23.80 -15.74 -0.05
C THR A 86 -24.09 -15.82 1.44
N ARG A 87 -23.12 -15.51 2.28
CA ARG A 87 -23.32 -15.41 3.74
C ARG A 87 -24.34 -14.33 4.08
N PHE A 88 -24.18 -13.13 3.53
CA PHE A 88 -25.12 -12.03 3.72
C PHE A 88 -26.52 -12.41 3.23
N ALA A 89 -26.63 -13.02 2.06
CA ALA A 89 -27.91 -13.47 1.51
C ALA A 89 -28.60 -14.54 2.38
N LEU A 90 -27.83 -15.42 3.05
CA LEU A 90 -28.33 -16.37 4.03
C LEU A 90 -28.83 -15.66 5.32
N GLU A 91 -28.06 -14.70 5.83
CA GLU A 91 -28.40 -13.90 7.03
C GLU A 91 -29.66 -13.05 6.79
N GLU A 92 -29.84 -12.49 5.59
CA GLU A 92 -31.02 -11.72 5.19
C GLU A 92 -32.24 -12.60 4.78
N GLY A 93 -32.09 -13.91 4.80
CA GLY A 93 -33.16 -14.84 4.40
C GLY A 93 -33.47 -14.83 2.90
N TRP A 94 -32.58 -14.29 2.07
CA TRP A 94 -32.72 -14.33 0.61
C TRP A 94 -32.40 -15.69 0.03
N ARG A 95 -31.65 -16.50 0.78
CA ARG A 95 -31.29 -17.89 0.49
C ARG A 95 -31.41 -18.73 1.75
N GLU A 96 -31.56 -20.05 1.56
CA GLU A 96 -31.60 -21.03 2.65
C GLU A 96 -30.26 -21.79 2.77
N ASP A 97 -29.29 -21.53 1.86
CA ASP A 97 -27.98 -22.21 1.79
C ASP A 97 -26.82 -21.22 1.57
N ASP A 98 -25.59 -21.68 1.82
CA ASP A 98 -24.35 -20.98 1.47
C ASP A 98 -23.55 -21.83 0.46
N PRO A 99 -23.81 -21.69 -0.85
CA PRO A 99 -23.18 -22.49 -1.88
C PRO A 99 -21.67 -22.26 -2.02
N ALA A 100 -21.16 -21.10 -1.58
CA ALA A 100 -19.75 -20.75 -1.70
C ALA A 100 -18.91 -21.02 -0.45
N GLY A 101 -19.54 -21.21 0.71
CA GLY A 101 -18.87 -21.27 2.01
C GLY A 101 -17.76 -22.31 2.12
N ARG A 102 -17.97 -23.52 1.53
CA ARG A 102 -17.05 -24.66 1.61
C ARG A 102 -16.17 -24.85 0.36
N ILE A 103 -16.26 -23.99 -0.65
CA ILE A 103 -15.41 -24.11 -1.86
C ILE A 103 -13.96 -23.84 -1.46
N ALA A 104 -13.04 -24.74 -1.79
CA ALA A 104 -11.61 -24.48 -1.57
C ALA A 104 -11.13 -23.33 -2.48
N GLY A 105 -10.52 -22.33 -1.89
CA GLY A 105 -9.91 -21.24 -2.68
C GLY A 105 -8.73 -21.76 -3.50
N PRO A 106 -8.33 -21.07 -4.59
CA PRO A 106 -7.12 -21.41 -5.31
C PRO A 106 -5.95 -21.38 -4.33
N GLY A 107 -5.30 -22.54 -4.11
CA GLY A 107 -4.28 -22.75 -3.09
C GLY A 107 -3.27 -21.59 -3.04
N ARG A 108 -2.83 -21.23 -1.86
CA ARG A 108 -1.71 -20.27 -1.72
C ARG A 108 -0.49 -20.88 -2.41
N ALA A 109 -0.04 -20.26 -3.50
CA ALA A 109 1.31 -20.55 -3.94
C ALA A 109 2.22 -20.15 -2.78
N GLN A 110 2.93 -21.09 -2.18
CA GLN A 110 4.10 -20.83 -1.36
C GLN A 110 5.19 -20.25 -2.27
N ARG A 111 5.02 -18.99 -2.68
CA ARG A 111 6.15 -18.20 -3.11
C ARG A 111 6.75 -17.68 -1.81
N LEU A 112 7.96 -18.14 -1.48
CA LEU A 112 8.82 -17.37 -0.60
C LEU A 112 8.71 -15.92 -1.06
N PRO A 113 8.33 -14.96 -0.19
CA PRO A 113 8.23 -13.57 -0.58
C PRO A 113 9.61 -13.19 -1.11
N LYS A 114 9.71 -12.96 -2.43
CA LYS A 114 10.93 -12.45 -3.05
C LYS A 114 11.03 -10.98 -2.67
N THR A 115 11.60 -10.72 -1.51
CA THR A 115 12.00 -9.37 -1.12
C THR A 115 13.22 -8.95 -1.92
N LEU A 116 13.50 -7.67 -2.02
CA LEU A 116 14.76 -7.16 -2.53
C LEU A 116 15.85 -7.42 -1.49
N SER A 117 17.04 -7.81 -1.94
CA SER A 117 18.23 -7.88 -1.08
C SER A 117 18.72 -6.47 -0.73
N ARG A 118 19.59 -6.38 0.28
CA ARG A 118 20.26 -5.10 0.63
C ARG A 118 21.07 -4.55 -0.55
N ASP A 119 21.75 -5.42 -1.29
CA ASP A 119 22.55 -5.03 -2.46
C ASP A 119 21.65 -4.52 -3.59
N GLU A 120 20.48 -5.14 -3.84
CA GLU A 120 19.53 -4.67 -4.82
C GLU A 120 18.96 -3.29 -4.43
N VAL A 121 18.65 -3.06 -3.16
CA VAL A 121 18.21 -1.75 -2.67
C VAL A 121 19.33 -0.72 -2.78
N GLN A 122 20.58 -1.08 -2.47
CA GLN A 122 21.73 -0.19 -2.62
C GLN A 122 21.96 0.17 -4.09
N ALA A 123 21.88 -0.79 -5.00
CA ALA A 123 21.98 -0.53 -6.43
C ALA A 123 20.87 0.42 -6.93
N MET A 124 19.66 0.32 -6.37
CA MET A 124 18.58 1.26 -6.67
C MET A 124 18.89 2.67 -6.14
N LEU A 125 19.44 2.80 -4.92
CA LEU A 125 19.88 4.08 -4.36
C LEU A 125 20.96 4.74 -5.22
N ASP A 126 21.96 3.97 -5.65
CA ASP A 126 23.06 4.43 -6.51
C ASP A 126 22.57 4.85 -7.90
N ALA A 127 21.45 4.30 -8.34
CA ALA A 127 20.83 4.65 -9.63
C ALA A 127 19.94 5.92 -9.57
N LEU A 128 19.47 6.35 -8.38
CA LEU A 128 18.58 7.51 -8.21
C LEU A 128 19.10 8.81 -8.85
N PRO A 129 20.41 9.17 -8.81
CA PRO A 129 20.90 10.38 -9.48
C PRO A 129 20.66 10.40 -10.99
N ARG A 130 20.47 9.24 -11.61
CA ARG A 130 20.16 9.08 -13.05
C ARG A 130 18.66 9.07 -13.34
N LEU A 131 17.80 9.01 -12.32
CA LEU A 131 16.35 8.92 -12.46
C LEU A 131 15.72 10.32 -12.45
N GLY A 132 15.41 10.85 -13.60
CA GLY A 132 14.78 12.17 -13.80
C GLY A 132 15.55 13.06 -14.78
N ARG A 133 14.81 13.85 -15.53
CA ARG A 133 15.36 14.75 -16.56
C ARG A 133 15.88 16.06 -15.98
N THR A 134 15.26 16.51 -14.88
CA THR A 134 15.59 17.77 -14.20
C THR A 134 16.09 17.51 -12.78
N GLU A 135 16.79 18.50 -12.20
CA GLU A 135 17.21 18.43 -10.81
C GLU A 135 16.01 18.31 -9.86
N VAL A 136 14.91 19.00 -10.16
CA VAL A 136 13.66 18.92 -9.41
C VAL A 136 13.13 17.48 -9.37
N GLU A 137 13.12 16.80 -10.53
CA GLU A 137 12.69 15.40 -10.60
C GLU A 137 13.63 14.47 -9.82
N ARG A 138 14.94 14.64 -9.97
CA ARG A 138 15.94 13.81 -9.26
C ARG A 138 15.81 13.97 -7.75
N ARG A 139 15.72 15.19 -7.24
CA ARG A 139 15.55 15.46 -5.79
C ARG A 139 14.22 14.92 -5.25
N ARG A 140 13.13 15.10 -6.00
CA ARG A 140 11.84 14.50 -5.66
C ARG A 140 11.92 12.98 -5.58
N ASN A 141 12.53 12.35 -6.58
CA ASN A 141 12.61 10.90 -6.68
C ASN A 141 13.48 10.31 -5.58
N LEU A 142 14.59 10.99 -5.23
CA LEU A 142 15.45 10.63 -4.10
C LEU A 142 14.66 10.68 -2.78
N ALA A 143 14.02 11.82 -2.48
CA ALA A 143 13.24 11.95 -1.27
C ALA A 143 12.09 10.93 -1.18
N LEU A 144 11.42 10.65 -2.31
CA LEU A 144 10.33 9.67 -2.38
C LEU A 144 10.83 8.25 -2.07
N PHE A 145 11.95 7.83 -2.65
CA PHE A 145 12.49 6.50 -2.45
C PHE A 145 13.05 6.33 -1.04
N GLU A 146 13.86 7.29 -0.56
CA GLU A 146 14.40 7.31 0.79
C GLU A 146 13.30 7.25 1.85
N MET A 147 12.28 8.09 1.71
CA MET A 147 11.12 8.08 2.61
C MET A 147 10.37 6.74 2.57
N ALA A 148 10.16 6.17 1.38
CA ALA A 148 9.48 4.88 1.24
C ALA A 148 10.24 3.75 1.94
N TYR A 149 11.58 3.71 1.75
CA TYR A 149 12.41 2.65 2.30
C TYR A 149 12.75 2.85 3.78
N ALA A 150 13.02 4.09 4.23
CA ALA A 150 13.34 4.35 5.63
C ALA A 150 12.14 4.17 6.58
N THR A 151 10.92 4.31 6.08
CA THR A 151 9.71 4.32 6.93
C THR A 151 8.81 3.11 6.74
N GLY A 152 8.97 2.39 5.63
CA GLY A 152 8.06 1.30 5.26
C GLY A 152 6.59 1.74 5.13
N MET A 153 6.30 3.04 4.89
CA MET A 153 4.92 3.51 4.70
C MET A 153 4.23 2.81 3.54
N ARG A 154 2.89 2.71 3.60
CA ARG A 154 2.10 2.36 2.42
C ARG A 154 2.21 3.46 1.38
N VAL A 155 2.22 3.10 0.10
CA VAL A 155 2.28 4.10 -0.99
C VAL A 155 1.18 5.15 -0.90
N SER A 156 -0.02 4.77 -0.44
CA SER A 156 -1.11 5.73 -0.20
C SER A 156 -0.80 6.74 0.90
N GLU A 157 -0.15 6.31 1.97
CA GLU A 157 0.29 7.20 3.07
C GLU A 157 1.39 8.15 2.58
N LEU A 158 2.36 7.63 1.82
CA LEU A 158 3.46 8.41 1.27
C LEU A 158 2.99 9.52 0.32
N VAL A 159 2.12 9.20 -0.65
CA VAL A 159 1.66 10.19 -1.62
C VAL A 159 0.69 11.23 -1.04
N THR A 160 -0.01 10.87 0.05
CA THR A 160 -0.91 11.77 0.77
C THR A 160 -0.29 12.37 2.03
N LEU A 161 1.04 12.30 2.16
CA LEU A 161 1.73 12.89 3.31
C LEU A 161 1.66 14.43 3.22
N PRO A 162 1.08 15.12 4.24
CA PRO A 162 1.05 16.56 4.25
C PRO A 162 2.46 17.14 4.39
N VAL A 163 2.76 18.22 3.66
CA VAL A 163 4.07 18.88 3.76
C VAL A 163 4.34 19.40 5.18
N THR A 164 3.29 19.80 5.91
CA THR A 164 3.39 20.29 7.28
C THR A 164 3.94 19.25 8.25
N ALA A 165 3.68 17.97 8.04
CA ALA A 165 4.23 16.89 8.85
C ALA A 165 5.75 16.71 8.68
N CYS A 166 6.31 17.26 7.60
CA CYS A 166 7.71 17.06 7.21
C CYS A 166 8.58 18.30 7.48
N ARG A 167 8.02 19.38 8.01
CA ARG A 167 8.76 20.63 8.27
C ARG A 167 9.55 20.57 9.58
N GLY A 168 10.60 21.38 9.68
CA GLY A 168 11.41 21.47 10.89
C GLY A 168 12.39 20.31 11.08
N ASN A 169 12.70 19.57 10.02
CA ASN A 169 13.63 18.44 10.05
C ASN A 169 13.25 17.39 11.12
N PRO A 170 12.04 16.79 11.05
CA PRO A 170 11.54 15.90 12.08
C PRO A 170 12.37 14.62 12.16
N ALA A 171 12.71 14.19 13.37
CA ALA A 171 13.28 12.87 13.62
C ALA A 171 12.19 11.76 13.57
N LEU A 172 10.93 12.14 13.80
CA LEU A 172 9.76 11.27 13.84
C LEU A 172 8.65 11.87 12.99
N LEU A 173 8.01 11.04 12.17
CA LEU A 173 6.85 11.43 11.37
C LEU A 173 5.57 10.83 11.94
N LEU A 174 4.54 11.65 12.12
CA LEU A 174 3.19 11.18 12.41
C LEU A 174 2.49 10.78 11.12
N ILE A 175 2.17 9.50 10.97
CA ILE A 175 1.51 8.95 9.81
C ILE A 175 0.09 8.51 10.17
N ARG A 176 -0.89 8.96 9.38
CA ARG A 176 -2.28 8.52 9.48
C ARG A 176 -2.53 7.33 8.55
N GLY A 177 -2.86 6.19 9.13
CA GLY A 177 -3.16 4.95 8.42
C GLY A 177 -4.64 4.74 8.13
N LYS A 178 -4.98 3.51 7.74
CA LYS A 178 -6.37 3.08 7.51
C LYS A 178 -7.22 3.24 8.78
N GLY A 179 -8.43 3.80 8.62
CA GLY A 179 -9.36 4.00 9.76
C GLY A 179 -8.97 5.16 10.69
N GLY A 180 -8.11 6.09 10.25
CA GLY A 180 -7.70 7.23 11.07
C GLY A 180 -6.67 6.90 12.17
N LYS A 181 -6.19 5.66 12.25
CA LYS A 181 -5.16 5.27 13.22
C LYS A 181 -3.85 5.98 12.92
N GLU A 182 -3.26 6.59 13.93
CA GLU A 182 -2.00 7.29 13.84
C GLU A 182 -0.84 6.44 14.37
N ARG A 183 0.35 6.61 13.79
CA ARG A 183 1.59 6.02 14.28
C ARG A 183 2.76 6.95 14.04
N MET A 184 3.74 6.90 14.92
CA MET A 184 5.03 7.58 14.75
C MET A 184 6.01 6.65 14.04
N VAL A 185 6.75 7.20 13.06
CA VAL A 185 7.78 6.46 12.33
C VAL A 185 9.06 7.29 12.34
N PRO A 186 10.21 6.75 12.80
CA PRO A 186 11.47 7.45 12.80
C PRO A 186 12.02 7.61 11.37
N LEU A 187 12.75 8.71 11.15
CA LEU A 187 13.53 8.97 9.95
C LEU A 187 15.01 8.83 10.26
N ASN A 188 15.71 8.02 9.47
CA ASN A 188 17.16 7.98 9.46
C ASN A 188 17.75 9.21 8.77
N ASP A 189 19.06 9.46 8.94
CA ASP A 189 19.70 10.64 8.40
C ASP A 189 19.63 10.77 6.88
N PRO A 190 19.85 9.69 6.06
CA PRO A 190 19.69 9.77 4.61
C PRO A 190 18.30 10.24 4.18
N ALA A 191 17.23 9.72 4.80
CA ALA A 191 15.86 10.15 4.49
C ALA A 191 15.61 11.61 4.91
N ARG A 192 16.17 12.05 6.03
CA ARG A 192 16.08 13.45 6.51
C ARG A 192 16.82 14.41 5.56
N ASP A 193 18.04 14.04 5.12
CA ASP A 193 18.83 14.84 4.19
C ASP A 193 18.13 14.95 2.82
N ALA A 194 17.62 13.83 2.30
CA ALA A 194 16.86 13.81 1.06
C ALA A 194 15.56 14.63 1.15
N LEU A 195 14.86 14.53 2.28
CA LEU A 195 13.66 15.31 2.57
C LEU A 195 13.97 16.81 2.64
N ALA A 196 15.01 17.22 3.35
CA ALA A 196 15.44 18.63 3.48
C ALA A 196 15.81 19.21 2.12
N GLY A 197 16.58 18.48 1.31
CA GLY A 197 16.95 18.89 -0.04
C GLY A 197 15.74 19.05 -0.96
N TRP A 198 14.75 18.14 -0.86
CA TRP A 198 13.49 18.27 -1.61
C TRP A 198 12.66 19.47 -1.15
N LEU A 199 12.46 19.64 0.16
CA LEU A 199 11.70 20.76 0.72
C LEU A 199 12.31 22.11 0.34
N SER A 200 13.63 22.25 0.36
CA SER A 200 14.32 23.46 -0.09
C SER A 200 13.98 23.81 -1.54
N LEU A 201 14.07 22.86 -2.46
CA LEU A 201 13.70 23.10 -3.87
C LEU A 201 12.20 23.38 -4.05
N ARG A 202 11.37 22.67 -3.33
CA ARG A 202 9.91 22.78 -3.41
C ARG A 202 9.44 24.18 -2.95
N ASP A 203 9.94 24.62 -1.81
CA ASP A 203 9.47 25.85 -1.17
C ASP A 203 10.06 27.12 -1.82
N ASN A 204 11.20 27.00 -2.50
CA ASN A 204 11.83 28.09 -3.25
C ASN A 204 11.54 27.99 -4.78
N ALA A 205 10.60 27.16 -5.21
CA ALA A 205 10.30 27.01 -6.62
C ALA A 205 9.72 28.31 -7.21
N PRO A 206 10.31 28.89 -8.28
CA PRO A 206 9.78 30.09 -8.92
C PRO A 206 8.34 29.87 -9.41
N PRO A 207 7.45 30.87 -9.25
CA PRO A 207 6.02 30.74 -9.59
C PRO A 207 5.72 30.37 -11.04
N ASP A 208 6.60 30.75 -11.96
CA ASP A 208 6.51 30.49 -13.39
C ASP A 208 6.92 29.07 -13.79
N THR A 209 7.56 28.33 -12.87
CA THR A 209 7.95 26.94 -13.11
C THR A 209 6.77 25.98 -12.91
N THR A 210 6.92 24.76 -13.45
CA THR A 210 5.92 23.69 -13.24
C THR A 210 5.75 23.39 -11.76
N LEU A 211 6.86 23.27 -10.98
CA LEU A 211 6.79 23.01 -9.55
C LEU A 211 6.15 24.17 -8.79
N GLY A 212 6.53 25.44 -9.07
CA GLY A 212 5.92 26.60 -8.44
C GLY A 212 4.41 26.66 -8.62
N ARG A 213 3.92 26.42 -9.84
CA ARG A 213 2.47 26.34 -10.12
C ARG A 213 1.78 25.20 -9.36
N LEU A 214 2.40 24.03 -9.24
CA LEU A 214 1.86 22.92 -8.46
C LEU A 214 1.78 23.23 -6.96
N VAL A 215 2.82 23.90 -6.42
CA VAL A 215 2.89 24.30 -5.00
C VAL A 215 1.90 25.42 -4.69
N ALA A 216 1.73 26.39 -5.58
CA ALA A 216 0.73 27.46 -5.43
C ALA A 216 -0.72 26.95 -5.54
N GLY A 217 -0.94 25.81 -6.21
CA GLY A 217 -2.24 25.22 -6.42
C GLY A 217 -2.64 24.18 -5.36
N ARG A 218 -3.49 23.23 -5.78
CA ARG A 218 -3.98 22.13 -4.93
C ARG A 218 -2.88 21.22 -4.37
N GLY A 219 -1.72 21.18 -5.04
CA GLY A 219 -0.56 20.38 -4.63
C GLY A 219 0.18 20.93 -3.42
N GLY A 220 -0.02 22.21 -3.08
CA GLY A 220 0.77 22.89 -2.04
C GLY A 220 0.70 22.28 -0.64
N ARG A 221 -0.39 21.61 -0.32
CA ARG A 221 -0.56 20.91 0.97
C ARG A 221 0.20 19.56 1.05
N TRP A 222 0.61 18.99 -0.09
CA TRP A 222 1.22 17.68 -0.15
C TRP A 222 2.74 17.74 -0.24
N LEU A 223 3.40 16.78 0.35
CA LEU A 223 4.86 16.67 0.24
C LEU A 223 5.29 16.51 -1.23
N PHE A 224 4.61 15.67 -1.98
CA PHE A 224 4.89 15.39 -3.40
C PHE A 224 3.76 15.91 -4.30
N PRO A 225 3.77 17.21 -4.64
CA PRO A 225 2.76 17.82 -5.49
C PRO A 225 2.81 17.27 -6.92
N ALA A 226 1.65 17.14 -7.56
CA ALA A 226 1.52 16.70 -8.95
C ALA A 226 0.27 17.27 -9.61
N SER A 227 0.22 17.21 -10.96
CA SER A 227 -0.92 17.67 -11.78
C SER A 227 -2.11 16.69 -11.78
N SER A 228 -2.18 15.77 -10.83
CA SER A 228 -3.32 14.87 -10.69
C SER A 228 -4.57 15.61 -10.17
N ARG A 229 -5.73 14.99 -10.30
CA ARG A 229 -7.00 15.51 -9.75
C ARG A 229 -6.90 15.82 -8.25
N GLU A 230 -6.16 15.01 -7.50
CA GLU A 230 -6.00 15.13 -6.05
C GLU A 230 -4.87 16.10 -5.66
N GLY A 231 -4.04 16.52 -6.60
CA GLY A 231 -2.93 17.46 -6.42
C GLY A 231 -1.63 16.80 -5.91
N HIS A 232 -1.59 15.50 -5.73
CA HIS A 232 -0.39 14.75 -5.31
C HIS A 232 -0.01 13.66 -6.31
N LEU A 233 1.17 13.07 -6.18
CA LEU A 233 1.57 11.91 -6.98
C LEU A 233 0.54 10.78 -6.85
N THR A 234 0.24 10.13 -7.97
CA THR A 234 -0.62 8.93 -7.94
C THR A 234 0.17 7.69 -7.56
N ARG A 235 -0.49 6.68 -7.00
CA ARG A 235 0.13 5.37 -6.73
C ARG A 235 0.70 4.73 -8.00
N GLN A 236 0.04 4.94 -9.14
CA GLN A 236 0.51 4.46 -10.44
C GLN A 236 1.80 5.17 -10.86
N ALA A 237 1.90 6.49 -10.68
CA ALA A 237 3.11 7.25 -10.98
C ALA A 237 4.30 6.77 -10.12
N VAL A 238 4.08 6.49 -8.83
CA VAL A 238 5.12 5.92 -7.97
C VAL A 238 5.55 4.53 -8.45
N ASN A 239 4.60 3.67 -8.84
CA ASN A 239 4.96 2.34 -9.37
C ASN A 239 5.76 2.43 -10.67
N GLN A 240 5.38 3.33 -11.59
CA GLN A 240 6.13 3.58 -12.83
C GLN A 240 7.55 4.09 -12.55
N LEU A 241 7.70 5.01 -11.58
CA LEU A 241 9.00 5.51 -11.14
C LEU A 241 9.88 4.39 -10.58
N LEU A 242 9.33 3.52 -9.74
CA LEU A 242 10.06 2.38 -9.18
C LEU A 242 10.47 1.38 -10.28
N ASN A 243 9.62 1.13 -11.27
CA ASN A 243 9.98 0.27 -12.41
C ASN A 243 11.12 0.86 -13.25
N GLN A 244 11.10 2.18 -13.50
CA GLN A 244 12.20 2.87 -14.20
C GLN A 244 13.51 2.80 -13.39
N LEU A 245 13.42 3.00 -12.08
CA LEU A 245 14.57 2.89 -11.19
C LEU A 245 15.16 1.48 -11.20
N ALA A 246 14.31 0.45 -11.15
CA ALA A 246 14.72 -0.94 -11.21
C ALA A 246 15.52 -1.24 -12.49
N LEU A 247 15.04 -0.77 -13.64
CA LEU A 247 15.77 -0.89 -14.93
C LEU A 247 17.13 -0.22 -14.87
N LEU A 248 17.22 0.99 -14.30
CA LEU A 248 18.50 1.72 -14.16
C LEU A 248 19.47 1.04 -13.21
N ALA A 249 18.96 0.27 -12.24
CA ALA A 249 19.73 -0.46 -11.25
C ALA A 249 20.03 -1.92 -11.65
N ASN A 250 19.63 -2.36 -12.86
CA ASN A 250 19.71 -3.77 -13.29
C ASN A 250 18.97 -4.74 -12.35
N VAL A 251 17.87 -4.28 -11.72
CA VAL A 251 16.94 -5.10 -10.93
C VAL A 251 15.72 -5.42 -11.79
N ASP A 252 15.19 -6.65 -11.70
CA ASP A 252 13.99 -7.05 -12.45
C ASP A 252 12.78 -6.20 -12.02
N PRO A 253 12.20 -5.36 -12.92
CA PRO A 253 11.07 -4.50 -12.59
C PRO A 253 9.83 -5.26 -12.12
N ALA A 254 9.65 -6.52 -12.56
CA ALA A 254 8.53 -7.36 -12.13
C ALA A 254 8.60 -7.72 -10.62
N ARG A 255 9.78 -7.59 -10.02
CA ARG A 255 10.02 -7.80 -8.59
C ARG A 255 9.90 -6.53 -7.76
N VAL A 256 9.76 -5.35 -8.40
CA VAL A 256 9.79 -4.05 -7.71
C VAL A 256 8.40 -3.43 -7.69
N SER A 257 7.94 -3.08 -6.50
CA SER A 257 6.69 -2.34 -6.29
C SER A 257 6.75 -1.64 -4.92
N PRO A 258 5.89 -0.66 -4.65
CA PRO A 258 5.83 -0.02 -3.33
C PRO A 258 5.63 -1.03 -2.18
N HIS A 259 4.88 -2.11 -2.43
CA HIS A 259 4.67 -3.15 -1.43
C HIS A 259 5.96 -3.96 -1.17
N VAL A 260 6.72 -4.23 -2.22
CA VAL A 260 8.01 -4.95 -2.10
C VAL A 260 9.06 -4.09 -1.39
N ILE A 261 9.12 -2.77 -1.64
CA ILE A 261 10.00 -1.85 -0.88
C ILE A 261 9.66 -1.87 0.62
N ARG A 262 8.37 -1.80 0.95
CA ARG A 262 7.92 -1.91 2.35
C ARG A 262 8.25 -3.28 2.96
N HIS A 263 8.17 -4.35 2.18
CA HIS A 263 8.55 -5.69 2.64
C HIS A 263 10.05 -5.81 2.86
N ALA A 264 10.87 -5.23 1.96
CA ALA A 264 12.31 -5.15 2.12
C ALA A 264 12.69 -4.39 3.40
N PHE A 265 12.07 -3.24 3.68
CA PHE A 265 12.24 -2.52 4.95
C PHE A 265 12.00 -3.44 6.15
N ALA A 266 10.86 -4.14 6.21
CA ALA A 266 10.53 -5.02 7.33
C ALA A 266 11.52 -6.18 7.48
N THR A 267 11.89 -6.81 6.36
CA THR A 267 12.83 -7.95 6.35
C THR A 267 14.23 -7.52 6.77
N HIS A 268 14.71 -6.40 6.25
CA HIS A 268 16.06 -5.91 6.56
C HIS A 268 16.20 -5.43 8.01
N LEU A 269 15.13 -4.86 8.60
CA LEU A 269 15.09 -4.58 10.04
C LEU A 269 15.16 -5.87 10.87
N LEU A 270 14.40 -6.89 10.48
CA LEU A 270 14.39 -8.18 11.17
C LEU A 270 15.76 -8.87 11.09
N GLU A 271 16.39 -8.87 9.91
CA GLU A 271 17.75 -9.38 9.68
C GLU A 271 18.80 -8.58 10.46
N GLY A 272 18.56 -7.28 10.69
CA GLY A 272 19.37 -6.42 11.53
C GLY A 272 19.19 -6.67 13.04
N GLY A 273 18.30 -7.60 13.43
CA GLY A 273 18.05 -7.97 14.82
C GLY A 273 16.92 -7.20 15.50
N ALA A 274 16.12 -6.45 14.74
CA ALA A 274 14.97 -5.75 15.29
C ALA A 274 13.87 -6.70 15.74
N ASP A 275 13.19 -6.38 16.85
CA ASP A 275 12.08 -7.18 17.36
C ASP A 275 10.86 -7.13 16.41
N LEU A 276 10.26 -8.31 16.17
CA LEU A 276 9.13 -8.46 15.26
C LEU A 276 7.91 -7.60 15.67
N ARG A 277 7.64 -7.49 16.98
CA ARG A 277 6.51 -6.68 17.49
C ARG A 277 6.74 -5.18 17.23
N ALA A 278 7.97 -4.73 17.39
CA ALA A 278 8.35 -3.34 17.08
C ALA A 278 8.19 -3.05 15.58
N ILE A 279 8.61 -3.97 14.70
CA ILE A 279 8.41 -3.86 13.24
C ILE A 279 6.91 -3.83 12.92
N GLN A 280 6.09 -4.69 13.51
CA GLN A 280 4.64 -4.70 13.31
C GLN A 280 3.99 -3.38 13.74
N SER A 281 4.44 -2.79 14.85
CA SER A 281 3.99 -1.48 15.32
C SER A 281 4.36 -0.36 14.35
N LEU A 282 5.61 -0.30 13.87
CA LEU A 282 6.08 0.64 12.84
C LEU A 282 5.25 0.54 11.56
N LEU A 283 4.88 -0.68 11.17
CA LEU A 283 4.10 -0.92 9.96
C LEU A 283 2.59 -0.65 10.15
N GLY A 284 2.09 -0.50 11.39
CA GLY A 284 0.68 -0.25 11.68
C GLY A 284 -0.20 -1.46 11.34
N HIS A 285 0.17 -2.65 11.83
CA HIS A 285 -0.67 -3.84 11.83
C HIS A 285 -1.71 -3.74 12.95
N ALA A 286 -2.99 -3.96 12.64
CA ALA A 286 -4.14 -3.52 13.44
C ALA A 286 -4.44 -4.31 14.73
N ASP A 287 -3.68 -5.35 15.09
CA ASP A 287 -4.10 -6.34 16.11
C ASP A 287 -3.42 -6.20 17.49
N LEU A 288 -2.77 -5.09 17.79
CA LEU A 288 -2.28 -4.87 19.15
C LEU A 288 -2.99 -3.66 19.75
N GLY A 289 -4.06 -3.96 20.48
CA GLY A 289 -4.73 -2.98 21.32
C GLY A 289 -3.79 -2.38 22.35
N THR A 290 -3.97 -1.09 22.55
CA THR A 290 -3.49 -0.16 23.58
C THR A 290 -2.65 0.97 23.05
N THR A 291 -3.33 2.06 22.68
CA THR A 291 -2.71 3.29 22.20
C THR A 291 -2.42 4.31 23.33
N GLU A 292 -2.65 4.01 24.60
CA GLU A 292 -2.80 5.07 25.61
C GLU A 292 -1.64 5.28 26.61
N ILE A 293 -0.58 4.48 26.68
CA ILE A 293 0.37 4.62 27.82
C ILE A 293 1.87 4.76 27.45
N TYR A 294 2.27 4.75 26.15
CA TYR A 294 3.69 4.57 25.80
C TYR A 294 4.38 5.68 24.99
N THR A 295 3.96 6.92 25.08
CA THR A 295 4.46 7.99 24.18
C THR A 295 5.95 8.32 24.35
N HIS A 296 6.54 8.31 25.54
CA HIS A 296 7.92 8.73 25.76
C HIS A 296 8.97 7.60 25.76
N VAL A 297 8.64 6.42 26.21
CA VAL A 297 9.60 5.27 26.26
C VAL A 297 9.67 4.56 24.92
N MET A 298 8.58 4.55 24.15
CA MET A 298 8.54 3.95 22.80
C MET A 298 9.32 4.79 21.79
N ASP A 299 9.36 6.11 21.91
CA ASP A 299 10.06 7.00 20.96
C ASP A 299 11.56 6.72 20.92
N HIS A 300 12.22 6.54 22.06
CA HIS A 300 13.65 6.18 22.12
C HIS A 300 13.88 4.77 21.54
N ARG A 301 13.09 3.78 21.94
CA ARG A 301 13.26 2.40 21.45
C ARG A 301 13.01 2.26 19.95
N MET A 302 12.00 2.95 19.40
CA MET A 302 11.72 2.93 17.96
C MET A 302 12.81 3.65 17.16
N ARG A 303 13.33 4.76 17.70
CA ARG A 303 14.44 5.49 17.08
C ARG A 303 15.71 4.62 17.07
N ASP A 304 16.08 4.06 18.20
CA ASP A 304 17.25 3.17 18.34
C ASP A 304 17.13 1.95 17.40
N LEU A 305 15.91 1.44 17.23
CA LEU A 305 15.64 0.31 16.37
C LEU A 305 15.92 0.61 14.89
N VAL A 306 15.48 1.78 14.40
CA VAL A 306 15.75 2.17 13.01
C VAL A 306 17.19 2.66 12.86
N MET A 307 17.74 3.41 13.81
CA MET A 307 19.11 3.95 13.75
C MET A 307 20.15 2.86 13.86
N ASN A 308 19.90 1.78 14.60
CA ASN A 308 20.88 0.72 14.83
C ASN A 308 20.71 -0.51 13.90
N HIS A 309 19.49 -0.73 13.37
CA HIS A 309 19.17 -1.95 12.62
C HIS A 309 18.78 -1.71 11.16
N HIS A 310 18.55 -0.45 10.75
CA HIS A 310 18.28 -0.16 9.36
C HIS A 310 19.56 -0.17 8.53
N PRO A 311 19.59 -0.81 7.34
CA PRO A 311 20.82 -0.92 6.51
C PRO A 311 21.48 0.41 6.15
N LEU A 312 20.70 1.49 6.09
CA LEU A 312 21.18 2.84 5.78
C LEU A 312 21.40 3.70 7.04
N ALA A 313 21.35 3.14 8.25
CA ALA A 313 21.79 3.85 9.43
C ALA A 313 23.30 4.03 9.34
N ARG A 314 23.80 5.28 9.48
CA ARG A 314 25.24 5.50 9.58
C ARG A 314 25.72 4.81 10.86
N PRO A 315 26.81 4.00 10.83
CA PRO A 315 27.43 3.58 12.06
C PRO A 315 27.82 4.88 12.81
N ASP A 316 27.45 4.94 14.10
CA ASP A 316 28.00 5.96 14.99
C ASP A 316 29.50 6.02 14.77
N SER A 317 30.04 7.17 14.42
CA SER A 317 31.47 7.41 14.45
C SER A 317 31.89 7.36 15.93
N GLY A 318 31.99 6.12 16.42
CA GLY A 318 32.47 5.84 17.76
C GLY A 318 33.83 6.45 17.91
N THR A 319 33.93 7.43 18.81
CA THR A 319 35.16 7.82 19.47
C THR A 319 35.94 6.57 19.83
N GLU A 320 37.05 6.35 19.13
CA GLU A 320 38.06 5.42 19.61
C GLU A 320 38.46 5.87 21.02
N PRO A 321 38.54 4.95 22.01
CA PRO A 321 39.14 5.30 23.28
C PRO A 321 40.64 5.47 23.02
N GLU A 322 41.14 6.68 23.16
CA GLU A 322 42.57 6.93 23.31
C GLU A 322 43.08 6.06 24.45
N GLY A 323 44.00 5.16 24.10
CA GLY A 323 44.73 4.25 25.00
C GLY A 323 45.81 4.95 25.80
#